data_338323633b9056a8a35619b3d5f0a8e1
#
_entry.id   338323633b9056a8a35619b3d5f0a8e1
#
_cell.length_a   1.000
_cell.length_b   1.000
_cell.length_c   1.000
_cell.angle_alpha   90.00
_cell.angle_beta   90.00
_cell.angle_gamma   90.00
#
_symmetry.space_group_name_H-M   'P 1'
#
loop_
_entity.id
_entity.type
_entity.pdbx_description
1 polymer ?
#
loop_
_entity_poly.entity_id
_entity_poly.type
_entity_poly.pdbx_seq_one_letter_code
_entity_poly.pdbx_strand_id
1 'polypeptide(L)'
;MPNPRWTHDRKLVKGRSGIVGVDEAGRGCLAGPVVAGAILLRSSFFREAKHRKLTMEINDSKQFNEAKREELYDAVIKLADKSALIASTGEASVQEIEKHNIVGATCLAMERAMKKLSQKSDGLWKPLEQSSPEWLEVGCKAQQSWIV
;
A
#
# COMPACT_ATOMS: atom_id res chain seq x y z
N MET A 1 -22.76 -7.83 -5.65
CA MET A 1 -21.80 -8.89 -5.25
C MET A 1 -20.65 -8.24 -4.50
N PRO A 2 -20.01 -8.92 -3.54
CA PRO A 2 -18.81 -8.36 -2.89
C PRO A 2 -17.69 -8.21 -3.91
N ASN A 3 -16.87 -7.15 -3.78
CA ASN A 3 -15.67 -6.98 -4.59
C ASN A 3 -14.77 -8.23 -4.45
N PRO A 4 -14.36 -8.87 -5.55
CA PRO A 4 -13.50 -10.07 -5.50
C PRO A 4 -12.21 -9.84 -4.74
N ARG A 5 -11.60 -8.63 -4.83
CA ARG A 5 -10.38 -8.24 -4.10
C ARG A 5 -10.63 -8.22 -2.59
N TRP A 6 -11.72 -7.60 -2.14
CA TRP A 6 -12.11 -7.65 -0.73
C TRP A 6 -12.24 -9.08 -0.20
N THR A 7 -12.87 -9.95 -1.00
CA THR A 7 -13.07 -11.35 -0.63
C THR A 7 -11.73 -12.09 -0.55
N HIS A 8 -10.81 -11.79 -1.48
CA HIS A 8 -9.47 -12.35 -1.50
C HIS A 8 -8.69 -11.92 -0.25
N ASP A 9 -8.59 -10.61 0.00
CA ASP A 9 -7.83 -10.06 1.13
C ASP A 9 -8.39 -10.54 2.47
N ARG A 10 -9.72 -10.59 2.60
CA ARG A 10 -10.39 -11.14 3.80
C ARG A 10 -10.03 -12.61 4.05
N LYS A 11 -9.82 -13.41 3.01
CA LYS A 11 -9.34 -14.78 3.14
C LYS A 11 -7.88 -14.82 3.59
N LEU A 12 -7.04 -13.98 2.98
CA LEU A 12 -5.61 -13.90 3.29
C LEU A 12 -5.35 -13.49 4.75
N VAL A 13 -6.11 -12.55 5.29
CA VAL A 13 -5.92 -12.09 6.68
C VAL A 13 -6.49 -13.03 7.73
N LYS A 14 -7.16 -14.12 7.34
CA LYS A 14 -7.71 -15.08 8.30
C LYS A 14 -6.59 -15.73 9.12
N GLY A 15 -6.67 -15.59 10.45
CA GLY A 15 -5.63 -16.09 11.38
C GLY A 15 -4.37 -15.22 11.43
N ARG A 16 -4.40 -13.99 10.86
CA ARG A 16 -3.28 -13.04 10.84
C ARG A 16 -3.68 -11.72 11.46
N SER A 17 -2.70 -10.88 11.80
CA SER A 17 -2.94 -9.54 12.38
C SER A 17 -3.48 -8.56 11.33
N GLY A 18 -3.08 -8.69 10.07
CA GLY A 18 -3.54 -7.82 8.99
C GLY A 18 -2.78 -8.03 7.68
N ILE A 19 -2.86 -7.05 6.80
CA ILE A 19 -2.22 -7.02 5.49
C ILE A 19 -1.61 -5.64 5.26
N VAL A 20 -0.48 -5.62 4.56
CA VAL A 20 0.14 -4.40 4.02
C VAL A 20 0.07 -4.47 2.50
N GLY A 21 -0.41 -3.40 1.87
CA GLY A 21 -0.41 -3.24 0.42
C GLY A 21 0.51 -2.09 0.03
N VAL A 22 1.28 -2.27 -1.04
CA VAL A 22 2.19 -1.26 -1.61
C VAL A 22 1.99 -1.22 -3.12
N ASP A 23 1.94 0.00 -3.68
CA ASP A 23 1.86 0.21 -5.13
C ASP A 23 2.51 1.55 -5.50
N GLU A 24 2.92 1.71 -6.78
CA GLU A 24 3.58 2.90 -7.27
C GLU A 24 2.74 3.69 -8.29
N ALA A 25 3.02 4.98 -8.37
CA ALA A 25 2.59 5.90 -9.41
C ALA A 25 3.78 6.67 -9.97
N GLY A 26 3.69 7.12 -11.22
CA GLY A 26 4.75 7.91 -11.88
C GLY A 26 5.79 7.08 -12.64
N ARG A 27 5.73 5.73 -12.61
CA ARG A 27 6.68 4.88 -13.32
C ARG A 27 6.64 5.02 -14.85
N GLY A 28 5.49 5.39 -15.41
CA GLY A 28 5.31 5.57 -16.85
C GLY A 28 5.30 7.04 -17.30
N CYS A 29 5.55 7.99 -16.40
CA CYS A 29 5.56 9.42 -16.74
C CYS A 29 6.85 9.81 -17.47
N LEU A 30 6.73 10.77 -18.40
CA LEU A 30 7.88 11.33 -19.13
C LEU A 30 8.75 12.23 -18.24
N ALA A 31 8.21 12.74 -17.14
CA ALA A 31 8.92 13.61 -16.19
C ALA A 31 8.28 13.49 -14.80
N GLY A 32 9.09 13.76 -13.78
CA GLY A 32 8.65 13.75 -12.37
C GLY A 32 9.16 12.55 -11.56
N PRO A 33 8.92 12.56 -10.26
CA PRO A 33 9.34 11.50 -9.35
C PRO A 33 8.48 10.24 -9.50
N VAL A 34 9.00 9.12 -9.00
CA VAL A 34 8.18 7.93 -8.70
C VAL A 34 7.70 8.05 -7.26
N VAL A 35 6.40 7.87 -7.06
CA VAL A 35 5.77 7.90 -5.73
C VAL A 35 5.15 6.53 -5.44
N ALA A 36 5.45 5.96 -4.28
CA ALA A 36 4.81 4.75 -3.79
C ALA A 36 3.88 5.07 -2.62
N GLY A 37 2.72 4.42 -2.61
CA GLY A 37 1.78 4.39 -1.49
C GLY A 37 1.88 3.07 -0.73
N ALA A 38 1.82 3.11 0.60
CA ALA A 38 1.74 1.93 1.44
C ALA A 38 0.58 2.05 2.42
N ILE A 39 -0.22 0.99 2.55
CA ILE A 39 -1.39 0.93 3.42
C ILE A 39 -1.32 -0.32 4.30
N LEU A 40 -1.59 -0.14 5.58
CA LEU A 40 -1.71 -1.21 6.57
C LEU A 40 -3.17 -1.34 6.99
N LEU A 41 -3.75 -2.52 6.78
CA LEU A 41 -5.10 -2.87 7.19
C LEU A 41 -5.04 -3.98 8.25
N ARG A 42 -5.59 -3.73 9.44
CA ARG A 42 -5.74 -4.77 10.47
C ARG A 42 -6.81 -5.78 10.05
N SER A 43 -6.73 -7.00 10.54
CA SER A 43 -7.76 -8.02 10.28
C SER A 43 -9.17 -7.58 10.71
N SER A 44 -9.27 -6.73 11.75
CA SER A 44 -10.52 -6.12 12.21
C SER A 44 -11.17 -5.22 11.16
N PHE A 45 -10.39 -4.57 10.28
CA PHE A 45 -10.90 -3.74 9.18
C PHE A 45 -11.91 -4.50 8.33
N PHE A 46 -11.65 -5.78 8.07
CA PHE A 46 -12.48 -6.64 7.22
C PHE A 46 -13.77 -7.15 7.89
N ARG A 47 -13.98 -6.86 9.18
CA ARG A 47 -15.21 -7.20 9.92
C ARG A 47 -16.27 -6.11 9.84
N GLU A 48 -15.88 -4.88 9.51
CA GLU A 48 -16.76 -3.72 9.51
C GLU A 48 -17.50 -3.57 8.17
N ALA A 49 -18.83 -3.64 8.20
CA ALA A 49 -19.65 -3.50 7.00
C ALA A 49 -19.48 -2.14 6.31
N LYS A 50 -19.23 -1.06 7.08
CA LYS A 50 -18.95 0.28 6.55
C LYS A 50 -17.66 0.33 5.71
N HIS A 51 -16.61 -0.36 6.15
CA HIS A 51 -15.35 -0.43 5.40
C HIS A 51 -15.53 -1.20 4.09
N ARG A 52 -16.29 -2.30 4.13
CA ARG A 52 -16.64 -3.07 2.94
C ARG A 52 -17.39 -2.21 1.91
N LYS A 53 -18.38 -1.41 2.36
CA LYS A 53 -19.14 -0.53 1.46
C LYS A 53 -18.24 0.49 0.78
N LEU A 54 -17.36 1.13 1.54
CA LEU A 54 -16.43 2.13 1.03
C LEU A 54 -15.42 1.55 0.04
N THR A 55 -14.88 0.37 0.32
CA THR A 55 -13.86 -0.28 -0.52
C THR A 55 -14.44 -1.05 -1.70
N MET A 56 -15.78 -1.20 -1.79
CA MET A 56 -16.43 -1.86 -2.94
C MET A 56 -16.12 -1.16 -4.27
N GLU A 57 -15.93 0.13 -4.25
CA GLU A 57 -15.66 0.93 -5.44
C GLU A 57 -14.17 1.00 -5.78
N ILE A 58 -13.27 0.63 -4.85
CA ILE A 58 -11.82 0.66 -5.09
C ILE A 58 -11.44 -0.43 -6.08
N ASN A 59 -10.83 0.00 -7.19
CA ASN A 59 -10.36 -0.86 -8.27
C ASN A 59 -9.04 -0.31 -8.83
N ASP A 60 -8.56 -0.83 -9.95
CA ASP A 60 -7.40 -0.30 -10.67
C ASP A 60 -7.60 1.19 -10.95
N SER A 61 -6.64 2.02 -10.51
CA SER A 61 -6.70 3.48 -10.63
C SER A 61 -6.82 3.96 -12.08
N LYS A 62 -6.32 3.17 -13.03
CA LYS A 62 -6.41 3.45 -14.47
C LYS A 62 -7.83 3.39 -15.02
N GLN A 63 -8.76 2.75 -14.29
CA GLN A 63 -10.17 2.64 -14.68
C GLN A 63 -11.00 3.86 -14.22
N PHE A 64 -10.42 4.77 -13.46
CA PHE A 64 -11.09 5.93 -12.91
C PHE A 64 -10.63 7.22 -13.60
N ASN A 65 -11.56 8.16 -13.79
CA ASN A 65 -11.22 9.54 -14.10
C ASN A 65 -10.63 10.24 -12.86
N GLU A 66 -10.09 11.43 -13.05
CA GLU A 66 -9.42 12.20 -12.00
C GLU A 66 -10.35 12.48 -10.82
N ALA A 67 -11.56 12.98 -11.05
CA ALA A 67 -12.53 13.30 -10.02
C ALA A 67 -12.86 12.09 -9.13
N LYS A 68 -13.01 10.89 -9.72
CA LYS A 68 -13.26 9.67 -8.96
C LYS A 68 -12.05 9.23 -8.15
N ARG A 69 -10.84 9.43 -8.66
CA ARG A 69 -9.62 9.15 -7.88
C ARG A 69 -9.51 10.05 -6.66
N GLU A 70 -9.83 11.34 -6.79
CA GLU A 70 -9.86 12.30 -5.68
C GLU A 70 -10.90 11.93 -4.63
N GLU A 71 -12.13 11.59 -5.05
CA GLU A 71 -13.17 11.11 -4.15
C GLU A 71 -12.73 9.88 -3.33
N LEU A 72 -12.10 8.90 -4.00
CA LEU A 72 -11.59 7.69 -3.35
C LEU A 72 -10.40 8.01 -2.43
N TYR A 73 -9.54 8.94 -2.81
CA TYR A 73 -8.45 9.43 -1.96
C TYR A 73 -8.99 10.04 -0.66
N ASP A 74 -9.95 10.95 -0.75
CA ASP A 74 -10.59 11.56 0.42
C ASP A 74 -11.23 10.51 1.34
N ALA A 75 -11.84 9.48 0.75
CA ALA A 75 -12.42 8.39 1.49
C ALA A 75 -11.35 7.58 2.25
N VAL A 76 -10.18 7.33 1.63
CA VAL A 76 -9.05 6.64 2.26
C VAL A 76 -8.46 7.50 3.40
N ILE A 77 -8.28 8.81 3.18
CA ILE A 77 -7.79 9.73 4.22
C ILE A 77 -8.72 9.76 5.43
N LYS A 78 -10.03 9.86 5.21
CA LYS A 78 -11.03 9.80 6.31
C LYS A 78 -10.98 8.50 7.12
N LEU A 79 -10.62 7.38 6.49
CA LEU A 79 -10.39 6.11 7.19
C LEU A 79 -9.09 6.13 7.99
N ALA A 80 -8.04 6.73 7.46
CA ALA A 80 -6.76 6.89 8.15
C ALA A 80 -6.92 7.77 9.39
N ASP A 81 -7.61 8.90 9.29
CA ASP A 81 -7.89 9.81 10.41
C ASP A 81 -8.68 9.13 11.54
N LYS A 82 -9.53 8.16 11.21
CA LYS A 82 -10.27 7.35 12.17
C LYS A 82 -9.50 6.13 12.68
N SER A 83 -8.22 6.05 12.39
CA SER A 83 -7.36 4.90 12.75
C SER A 83 -7.88 3.54 12.25
N ALA A 84 -8.75 3.54 11.23
CA ALA A 84 -9.25 2.31 10.62
C ALA A 84 -8.19 1.64 9.73
N LEU A 85 -7.31 2.45 9.16
CA LEU A 85 -6.11 2.03 8.42
C LEU A 85 -4.95 2.98 8.73
N ILE A 86 -3.74 2.59 8.37
CA ILE A 86 -2.55 3.45 8.40
C ILE A 86 -2.04 3.58 6.98
N ALA A 87 -1.77 4.80 6.54
CA ALA A 87 -1.26 5.08 5.20
C ALA A 87 0.01 5.93 5.24
N SER A 88 0.86 5.72 4.27
CA SER A 88 2.10 6.49 4.07
C SER A 88 2.47 6.54 2.60
N THR A 89 3.35 7.49 2.24
CA THR A 89 3.93 7.61 0.92
C THR A 89 5.45 7.70 1.00
N GLY A 90 6.12 7.19 -0.02
CA GLY A 90 7.54 7.36 -0.27
C GLY A 90 7.74 7.87 -1.70
N GLU A 91 8.84 8.55 -1.93
CA GLU A 91 9.16 9.16 -3.22
C GLU A 91 10.61 8.88 -3.58
N ALA A 92 10.88 8.69 -4.89
CA ALA A 92 12.21 8.73 -5.46
C ALA A 92 12.26 9.83 -6.53
N SER A 93 13.23 10.73 -6.40
CA SER A 93 13.40 11.88 -7.25
C SER A 93 13.86 11.52 -8.67
N VAL A 94 13.79 12.48 -9.59
CA VAL A 94 14.32 12.33 -10.97
C VAL A 94 15.81 11.96 -10.95
N GLN A 95 16.61 12.60 -10.09
CA GLN A 95 18.04 12.32 -9.95
C GLN A 95 18.29 10.87 -9.46
N GLU A 96 17.42 10.34 -8.60
CA GLU A 96 17.50 8.96 -8.16
C GLU A 96 17.07 7.98 -9.25
N ILE A 97 16.13 8.36 -10.12
CA ILE A 97 15.76 7.58 -11.31
C ILE A 97 16.96 7.51 -12.28
N GLU A 98 17.64 8.62 -12.51
CA GLU A 98 18.86 8.66 -13.35
C GLU A 98 19.97 7.76 -12.79
N LYS A 99 20.16 7.78 -11.47
CA LYS A 99 21.21 7.02 -10.78
C LYS A 99 20.92 5.52 -10.69
N HIS A 100 19.68 5.14 -10.40
CA HIS A 100 19.29 3.77 -10.04
C HIS A 100 18.42 3.08 -11.10
N ASN A 101 18.12 3.75 -12.22
CA ASN A 101 17.08 3.43 -13.19
C ASN A 101 15.66 3.42 -12.56
N ILE A 102 14.64 3.26 -13.41
CA ILE A 102 13.24 3.32 -12.96
C ILE A 102 12.87 2.18 -11.99
N VAL A 103 13.46 1.01 -12.16
CA VAL A 103 13.18 -0.14 -11.28
C VAL A 103 13.77 0.11 -9.89
N GLY A 104 15.04 0.49 -9.81
CA GLY A 104 15.71 0.80 -8.54
C GLY A 104 15.05 1.99 -7.81
N ALA A 105 14.64 3.03 -8.54
CA ALA A 105 13.91 4.17 -7.98
C ALA A 105 12.53 3.76 -7.45
N THR A 106 11.81 2.88 -8.15
CA THR A 106 10.53 2.35 -7.67
C THR A 106 10.72 1.57 -6.36
N CYS A 107 11.74 0.70 -6.28
CA CYS A 107 12.08 -0.01 -5.05
C CYS A 107 12.38 0.95 -3.90
N LEU A 108 13.16 2.00 -4.15
CA LEU A 108 13.51 3.02 -3.17
C LEU A 108 12.27 3.78 -2.66
N ALA A 109 11.35 4.15 -3.56
CA ALA A 109 10.10 4.79 -3.19
C ALA A 109 9.24 3.87 -2.30
N MET A 110 9.11 2.59 -2.66
CA MET A 110 8.37 1.59 -1.89
C MET A 110 9.00 1.34 -0.51
N GLU A 111 10.33 1.23 -0.44
CA GLU A 111 11.05 1.09 0.82
C GLU A 111 10.78 2.29 1.75
N ARG A 112 10.85 3.50 1.22
CA ARG A 112 10.56 4.74 1.96
C ARG A 112 9.11 4.79 2.47
N ALA A 113 8.16 4.37 1.63
CA ALA A 113 6.75 4.28 2.02
C ALA A 113 6.56 3.29 3.16
N MET A 114 7.12 2.09 3.05
CA MET A 114 7.01 1.05 4.07
C MET A 114 7.71 1.42 5.37
N LYS A 115 8.88 2.08 5.30
CA LYS A 115 9.60 2.57 6.49
C LYS A 115 8.77 3.61 7.26
N LYS A 116 8.17 4.56 6.55
CA LYS A 116 7.25 5.53 7.16
C LYS A 116 5.99 4.85 7.71
N LEU A 117 5.46 3.83 7.02
CA LEU A 117 4.32 3.06 7.50
C LEU A 117 4.64 2.35 8.82
N SER A 118 5.81 1.72 8.90
CA SER A 118 6.30 1.08 10.13
C SER A 118 6.38 2.07 11.29
N GLN A 119 6.96 3.24 11.07
CA GLN A 119 7.06 4.30 12.08
C GLN A 119 5.67 4.77 12.55
N LYS A 120 4.73 5.01 11.62
CA LYS A 120 3.36 5.41 11.94
C LYS A 120 2.56 4.30 12.64
N SER A 121 2.96 3.05 12.47
CA SER A 121 2.27 1.90 13.07
C SER A 121 2.59 1.69 14.54
N ASP A 122 3.52 2.47 15.10
CA ASP A 122 3.96 2.39 16.51
C ASP A 122 4.32 0.95 16.94
N GLY A 123 5.13 0.29 16.12
CA GLY A 123 5.61 -1.07 16.37
C GLY A 123 4.61 -2.18 16.06
N LEU A 124 3.39 -1.85 15.60
CA LEU A 124 2.40 -2.84 15.20
C LEU A 124 2.88 -3.71 14.03
N TRP A 125 3.63 -3.13 13.11
CA TRP A 125 4.22 -3.79 11.97
C TRP A 125 5.64 -3.27 11.70
N LYS A 126 6.55 -4.18 11.36
CA LYS A 126 7.91 -3.83 10.91
C LYS A 126 8.21 -4.63 9.65
N PRO A 127 8.82 -4.00 8.61
CA PRO A 127 9.34 -4.73 7.47
C PRO A 127 10.47 -5.65 7.93
N LEU A 128 10.66 -6.76 7.23
CA LEU A 128 11.87 -7.58 7.40
C LEU A 128 13.08 -6.74 6.97
N GLU A 129 14.11 -6.69 7.81
CA GLU A 129 15.40 -6.14 7.44
C GLU A 129 16.06 -7.13 6.48
N GLN A 130 15.94 -6.87 5.18
CA GLN A 130 16.70 -7.57 4.17
C GLN A 130 17.60 -6.57 3.43
N SER A 131 18.84 -6.95 3.31
CA SER A 131 19.90 -6.14 2.69
C SER A 131 19.92 -6.16 1.16
N SER A 132 18.91 -6.77 0.50
CA SER A 132 18.85 -6.86 -0.95
C SER A 132 17.44 -6.61 -1.51
N PRO A 133 17.34 -6.10 -2.75
CA PRO A 133 16.06 -5.88 -3.43
C PRO A 133 15.28 -7.16 -3.77
N GLU A 134 15.81 -8.33 -3.52
CA GLU A 134 15.15 -9.63 -3.68
C GLU A 134 13.88 -9.80 -2.83
N TRP A 135 13.71 -9.00 -1.79
CA TRP A 135 12.49 -9.03 -0.99
C TRP A 135 11.24 -8.60 -1.78
N LEU A 136 11.40 -7.88 -2.89
CA LEU A 136 10.28 -7.53 -3.80
C LEU A 136 9.84 -8.72 -4.65
N GLU A 137 10.72 -9.64 -4.96
CA GLU A 137 10.38 -10.89 -5.66
C GLU A 137 9.78 -11.94 -4.72
N VAL A 138 10.14 -11.88 -3.45
CA VAL A 138 9.66 -12.79 -2.40
C VAL A 138 8.40 -12.25 -1.73
N GLY A 139 7.67 -11.37 -2.38
CA GLY A 139 6.51 -10.61 -1.88
C GLY A 139 5.38 -11.38 -1.21
N CYS A 140 5.62 -12.57 -0.68
CA CYS A 140 4.64 -13.38 0.03
C CYS A 140 5.21 -14.32 1.09
N LYS A 141 6.46 -14.18 1.52
CA LYS A 141 6.86 -14.87 2.75
C LYS A 141 6.30 -14.13 3.93
N ALA A 142 5.12 -14.57 4.33
CA ALA A 142 4.44 -14.12 5.51
C ALA A 142 5.40 -13.99 6.69
N GLN A 143 5.64 -12.78 7.15
CA GLN A 143 5.90 -12.59 8.58
C GLN A 143 4.73 -13.27 9.30
N GLN A 144 4.98 -13.97 10.39
CA GLN A 144 4.01 -14.87 11.03
C GLN A 144 2.60 -14.30 11.24
N SER A 145 2.42 -12.97 11.16
CA SER A 145 1.14 -12.29 11.38
C SER A 145 0.70 -11.28 10.31
N TRP A 146 1.55 -10.92 9.34
CA TRP A 146 1.23 -9.93 8.30
C TRP A 146 1.54 -10.46 6.90
N ILE A 147 0.78 -9.99 5.90
CA ILE A 147 1.01 -10.22 4.47
C ILE A 147 1.41 -8.86 3.86
N VAL A 148 2.46 -8.86 3.07
CA VAL A 148 2.94 -7.69 2.31
C VAL A 148 2.79 -7.95 0.83
#